data_4451999086d9ff665f924501337cf2ba
#
_entry.id   4451999086d9ff665f924501337cf2ba
#
_cell.length_a   1.000
_cell.length_b   1.000
_cell.length_c   1.000
_cell.angle_alpha   90.00
_cell.angle_beta   90.00
_cell.angle_gamma   90.00
#
_symmetry.space_group_name_H-M   'P 1'
#
loop_
_entity.id
_entity.type
_entity.pdbx_description
1 polymer ?
#
loop_
_entity_poly.entity_id
_entity_poly.type
_entity_poly.pdbx_seq_one_letter_code
_entity_poly.pdbx_strand_id
1 'polypeptide(L)'
;TLEVVFYSNPNIENSYSETFSEIDKLIDRLESQDDSKTEEVTSKNEITFKSNMNFEQYTKCIEKIKDYIIEGDVMQVVFAQERSADFDLPPFELYKSLRKLNPSPYMFFLDFGDYQLVGSSPEILVRLEYGDITVRPIAGTKPRGKNEKEDQQLEDELKNDPKELAEHLMLIDLGRNDIGRVAEIGSVNTNEKMIIERYSHVMHLVSNVVGKVRDNISPIDALRATFPAGTLTGAPKVRAMEIIDELEVSRRRIYGGAVGYISWSGNMDTAIVIRSAVIKDKKIYVGAGGGIVADSVAEQEWEEVNNKSMAIVKAINNIGS
;
A
#
# COMPACT_ATOMS: atom_id res chain seq x y z
N THR A 1 -23.84 9.83 10.84
CA THR A 1 -24.00 11.21 10.35
C THR A 1 -23.11 11.37 9.13
N LEU A 2 -23.63 11.94 8.04
CA LEU A 2 -22.88 12.34 6.85
C LEU A 2 -22.68 13.85 6.90
N GLU A 3 -21.46 14.29 6.73
CA GLU A 3 -21.13 15.73 6.66
C GLU A 3 -20.68 16.06 5.24
N VAL A 4 -21.23 17.15 4.69
CA VAL A 4 -20.88 17.66 3.37
C VAL A 4 -20.09 18.96 3.58
N VAL A 5 -18.84 18.99 3.13
CA VAL A 5 -17.94 20.11 3.30
C VAL A 5 -17.49 20.63 1.94
N PHE A 6 -17.67 21.92 1.71
CA PHE A 6 -17.17 22.63 0.54
C PHE A 6 -16.29 23.80 0.96
N TYR A 7 -15.30 24.09 0.13
CA TYR A 7 -14.43 25.25 0.31
C TYR A 7 -14.85 26.37 -0.63
N SER A 8 -15.07 27.58 -0.08
CA SER A 8 -15.28 28.78 -0.88
C SER A 8 -14.05 29.68 -0.85
N ASN A 9 -13.76 30.36 -1.97
CA ASN A 9 -12.69 31.34 -2.01
C ASN A 9 -13.25 32.73 -1.67
N PRO A 10 -12.90 33.36 -0.54
CA PRO A 10 -13.46 34.63 -0.12
C PRO A 10 -13.08 35.79 -1.05
N ASN A 11 -12.10 35.62 -1.94
CA ASN A 11 -11.66 36.64 -2.89
C ASN A 11 -12.43 36.58 -4.23
N ILE A 12 -13.34 35.61 -4.41
CA ILE A 12 -14.18 35.49 -5.59
C ILE A 12 -15.59 35.99 -5.24
N GLU A 13 -16.10 36.96 -6.00
CA GLU A 13 -17.46 37.48 -5.85
C GLU A 13 -18.49 36.34 -6.02
N ASN A 14 -19.50 36.29 -5.13
CA ASN A 14 -20.52 35.27 -5.07
C ASN A 14 -20.04 33.83 -4.74
N SER A 15 -18.76 33.58 -4.48
CA SER A 15 -18.21 32.28 -4.17
C SER A 15 -18.96 31.56 -3.03
N TYR A 16 -19.38 32.28 -2.02
CA TYR A 16 -20.12 31.74 -0.88
C TYR A 16 -21.53 31.26 -1.28
N SER A 17 -22.29 32.02 -2.03
CA SER A 17 -23.64 31.68 -2.47
C SER A 17 -23.61 30.51 -3.49
N GLU A 18 -22.62 30.49 -4.39
CA GLU A 18 -22.41 29.39 -5.32
C GLU A 18 -22.08 28.09 -4.57
N THR A 19 -21.21 28.17 -3.56
CA THR A 19 -20.85 27.01 -2.73
C THR A 19 -22.07 26.44 -2.00
N PHE A 20 -22.93 27.29 -1.45
CA PHE A 20 -24.19 26.83 -0.82
C PHE A 20 -25.11 26.14 -1.83
N SER A 21 -25.24 26.69 -3.02
CA SER A 21 -26.05 26.07 -4.07
C SER A 21 -25.51 24.69 -4.48
N GLU A 22 -24.20 24.51 -4.49
CA GLU A 22 -23.59 23.18 -4.76
C GLU A 22 -23.80 22.20 -3.61
N ILE A 23 -23.77 22.66 -2.36
CA ILE A 23 -24.12 21.83 -1.19
C ILE A 23 -25.55 21.35 -1.29
N ASP A 24 -26.50 22.26 -1.55
CA ASP A 24 -27.92 21.91 -1.67
C ASP A 24 -28.17 20.90 -2.80
N LYS A 25 -27.58 21.11 -3.98
CA LYS A 25 -27.65 20.15 -5.09
C LYS A 25 -27.12 18.78 -4.73
N LEU A 26 -26.03 18.72 -3.95
CA LEU A 26 -25.47 17.45 -3.52
C LEU A 26 -26.35 16.76 -2.48
N ILE A 27 -26.93 17.53 -1.55
CA ILE A 27 -27.90 17.00 -0.57
C ILE A 27 -29.13 16.42 -1.30
N ASP A 28 -29.70 17.17 -2.24
CA ASP A 28 -30.85 16.72 -3.04
C ASP A 28 -30.53 15.42 -3.79
N ARG A 29 -29.30 15.29 -4.35
CA ARG A 29 -28.86 14.06 -5.00
C ARG A 29 -28.68 12.88 -4.04
N LEU A 30 -28.21 13.13 -2.81
CA LEU A 30 -28.05 12.09 -1.78
C LEU A 30 -29.40 11.65 -1.20
N GLU A 31 -30.37 12.56 -1.14
CA GLU A 31 -31.75 12.28 -0.66
C GLU A 31 -32.63 11.69 -1.75
N SER A 32 -32.39 12.03 -3.02
CA SER A 32 -33.04 11.36 -4.13
C SER A 32 -32.62 9.91 -4.14
N GLN A 33 -33.56 9.02 -3.84
CA GLN A 33 -33.37 7.58 -4.07
C GLN A 33 -33.26 7.41 -5.59
N ASP A 34 -32.02 7.39 -6.07
CA ASP A 34 -31.78 6.94 -7.43
C ASP A 34 -31.97 5.43 -7.44
N ASP A 35 -33.20 5.00 -7.77
CA ASP A 35 -33.55 3.62 -8.10
C ASP A 35 -32.88 3.18 -9.43
N SER A 36 -31.72 3.73 -9.76
CA SER A 36 -30.87 3.16 -10.79
C SER A 36 -30.62 1.71 -10.36
N LYS A 37 -31.39 0.82 -10.98
CA LYS A 37 -31.24 -0.63 -10.90
C LYS A 37 -29.76 -0.89 -11.09
N THR A 38 -29.05 -1.15 -10.01
CA THR A 38 -27.75 -1.79 -10.08
C THR A 38 -28.01 -3.09 -10.82
N GLU A 39 -27.72 -3.13 -12.12
CA GLU A 39 -27.74 -4.39 -12.84
C GLU A 39 -26.89 -5.35 -12.02
N GLU A 40 -27.49 -6.48 -11.64
CA GLU A 40 -26.77 -7.52 -10.93
C GLU A 40 -25.63 -8.00 -11.84
N VAL A 41 -24.44 -7.44 -11.61
CA VAL A 41 -23.24 -7.82 -12.32
C VAL A 41 -22.74 -9.11 -11.70
N THR A 42 -22.91 -10.22 -12.38
CA THR A 42 -22.37 -11.50 -11.95
C THR A 42 -21.12 -11.83 -12.77
N SER A 43 -20.00 -12.13 -12.08
CA SER A 43 -18.85 -12.73 -12.72
C SER A 43 -19.22 -14.15 -13.14
N LYS A 44 -19.41 -14.41 -14.43
CA LYS A 44 -19.78 -15.73 -14.96
C LYS A 44 -18.58 -16.64 -15.23
N ASN A 45 -17.35 -16.12 -15.26
CA ASN A 45 -16.16 -16.87 -15.61
C ASN A 45 -15.04 -16.64 -14.59
N GLU A 46 -14.34 -17.70 -14.26
CA GLU A 46 -13.13 -17.64 -13.45
C GLU A 46 -12.03 -16.87 -14.22
N ILE A 47 -11.55 -15.77 -13.66
CA ILE A 47 -10.55 -14.93 -14.30
C ILE A 47 -9.16 -15.53 -14.08
N THR A 48 -8.47 -15.83 -15.17
CA THR A 48 -7.13 -16.41 -15.15
C THR A 48 -6.08 -15.31 -15.32
N PHE A 49 -5.28 -15.10 -14.28
CA PHE A 49 -4.16 -14.17 -14.31
C PHE A 49 -2.90 -14.80 -14.91
N LYS A 50 -2.21 -14.02 -15.74
CA LYS A 50 -0.90 -14.37 -16.29
C LYS A 50 0.16 -13.49 -15.63
N SER A 51 1.24 -14.10 -15.14
CA SER A 51 2.41 -13.38 -14.67
C SER A 51 3.26 -12.91 -15.86
N ASN A 52 3.95 -11.76 -15.70
CA ASN A 52 4.91 -11.23 -16.66
C ASN A 52 6.23 -12.02 -16.71
N MET A 53 6.44 -12.96 -15.77
CA MET A 53 7.56 -13.90 -15.77
C MET A 53 7.11 -15.30 -15.31
N ASN A 54 7.84 -16.34 -15.71
CA ASN A 54 7.62 -17.68 -15.22
C ASN A 54 8.51 -17.99 -13.98
N PHE A 55 8.26 -19.12 -13.34
CA PHE A 55 8.97 -19.52 -12.12
C PHE A 55 10.50 -19.67 -12.34
N GLU A 56 10.96 -20.21 -13.48
CA GLU A 56 12.38 -20.37 -13.77
C GLU A 56 13.09 -19.00 -13.89
N GLN A 57 12.45 -18.03 -14.55
CA GLN A 57 12.97 -16.66 -14.63
C GLN A 57 13.02 -16.00 -13.27
N TYR A 58 11.96 -16.18 -12.46
CA TYR A 58 11.91 -15.67 -11.09
C TYR A 58 13.04 -16.23 -10.23
N THR A 59 13.27 -17.55 -10.27
CA THR A 59 14.35 -18.22 -9.52
C THR A 59 15.72 -17.65 -9.88
N LYS A 60 16.01 -17.44 -11.18
CA LYS A 60 17.27 -16.84 -11.63
C LYS A 60 17.46 -15.41 -11.09
N CYS A 61 16.39 -14.63 -11.03
CA CYS A 61 16.45 -13.29 -10.42
C CYS A 61 16.71 -13.35 -8.91
N ILE A 62 16.06 -14.28 -8.20
CA ILE A 62 16.28 -14.49 -6.76
C ILE A 62 17.74 -14.88 -6.48
N GLU A 63 18.30 -15.83 -7.24
CA GLU A 63 19.70 -16.23 -7.11
C GLU A 63 20.64 -15.03 -7.31
N LYS A 64 20.39 -14.23 -8.33
CA LYS A 64 21.23 -13.04 -8.60
C LYS A 64 21.09 -11.97 -7.49
N ILE A 65 19.90 -11.77 -6.93
CA ILE A 65 19.72 -10.88 -5.77
C ILE A 65 20.51 -11.40 -4.57
N LYS A 66 20.50 -12.72 -4.34
CA LYS A 66 21.26 -13.34 -3.25
C LYS A 66 22.77 -13.16 -3.45
N ASP A 67 23.27 -13.21 -4.68
CA ASP A 67 24.68 -12.89 -4.97
C ASP A 67 25.01 -11.47 -4.57
N TYR A 68 24.21 -10.47 -4.93
CA TYR A 68 24.38 -9.08 -4.49
C TYR A 68 24.35 -8.91 -2.97
N ILE A 69 23.52 -9.70 -2.27
CA ILE A 69 23.47 -9.69 -0.80
C ILE A 69 24.76 -10.27 -0.22
N ILE A 70 25.27 -11.38 -0.76
CA ILE A 70 26.52 -12.02 -0.32
C ILE A 70 27.73 -11.13 -0.60
N GLU A 71 27.72 -10.42 -1.72
CA GLU A 71 28.76 -9.43 -2.07
C GLU A 71 28.72 -8.17 -1.18
N GLY A 72 27.66 -7.98 -0.41
CA GLY A 72 27.49 -6.85 0.52
C GLY A 72 26.92 -5.58 -0.12
N ASP A 73 26.37 -5.66 -1.31
CA ASP A 73 25.74 -4.54 -2.01
C ASP A 73 24.46 -4.08 -1.32
N VAL A 74 23.64 -5.05 -0.87
CA VAL A 74 22.36 -4.82 -0.19
C VAL A 74 22.14 -5.84 0.92
N MET A 75 21.26 -5.51 1.87
CA MET A 75 20.76 -6.44 2.90
C MET A 75 19.47 -7.11 2.46
N GLN A 76 18.64 -6.40 1.71
CA GLN A 76 17.34 -6.85 1.21
C GLN A 76 16.99 -6.13 -0.09
N VAL A 77 16.33 -6.84 -1.00
CA VAL A 77 15.68 -6.28 -2.19
C VAL A 77 14.24 -6.77 -2.25
N VAL A 78 13.28 -5.86 -2.41
CA VAL A 78 11.89 -6.23 -2.65
C VAL A 78 11.70 -6.46 -4.15
N PHE A 79 11.58 -7.71 -4.57
CA PHE A 79 11.44 -8.10 -5.97
C PHE A 79 9.97 -8.35 -6.31
N ALA A 80 9.46 -7.70 -7.36
CA ALA A 80 8.06 -7.70 -7.71
C ALA A 80 7.77 -8.27 -9.10
N GLN A 81 6.53 -8.76 -9.25
CA GLN A 81 5.95 -9.20 -10.51
C GLN A 81 4.66 -8.43 -10.79
N GLU A 82 4.34 -8.30 -12.08
CA GLU A 82 3.02 -7.86 -12.54
C GLU A 82 2.23 -9.05 -13.06
N ARG A 83 0.96 -9.10 -12.68
CA ARG A 83 -0.01 -10.06 -13.20
C ARG A 83 -1.11 -9.34 -13.91
N SER A 84 -1.57 -9.89 -15.01
CA SER A 84 -2.66 -9.29 -15.78
C SER A 84 -3.67 -10.34 -16.22
N ALA A 85 -4.90 -9.89 -16.41
CA ALA A 85 -6.00 -10.69 -16.96
C ALA A 85 -6.93 -9.80 -17.80
N ASP A 86 -7.74 -10.41 -18.64
CA ASP A 86 -8.85 -9.71 -19.27
C ASP A 86 -9.93 -9.40 -18.22
N PHE A 87 -10.49 -8.18 -18.25
CA PHE A 87 -11.43 -7.70 -17.27
C PHE A 87 -12.46 -6.79 -17.94
N ASP A 88 -13.72 -7.24 -17.99
CA ASP A 88 -14.84 -6.53 -18.63
C ASP A 88 -15.99 -6.26 -17.64
N LEU A 89 -15.67 -6.25 -16.33
CA LEU A 89 -16.64 -5.91 -15.27
C LEU A 89 -16.50 -4.43 -14.90
N PRO A 90 -17.56 -3.78 -14.38
CA PRO A 90 -17.47 -2.42 -13.91
C PRO A 90 -16.43 -2.31 -12.78
N PRO A 91 -15.42 -1.43 -12.88
CA PRO A 91 -14.34 -1.35 -11.90
C PRO A 91 -14.80 -1.04 -10.47
N PHE A 92 -15.91 -0.32 -10.32
CA PHE A 92 -16.47 0.00 -9.00
C PHE A 92 -17.05 -1.22 -8.28
N GLU A 93 -17.50 -2.24 -9.01
CA GLU A 93 -17.94 -3.51 -8.40
C GLU A 93 -16.75 -4.24 -7.74
N LEU A 94 -15.57 -4.19 -8.35
CA LEU A 94 -14.35 -4.70 -7.72
C LEU A 94 -14.05 -3.96 -6.42
N TYR A 95 -14.18 -2.64 -6.39
CA TYR A 95 -14.00 -1.86 -5.17
C TYR A 95 -14.98 -2.29 -4.06
N LYS A 96 -16.27 -2.44 -4.39
CA LYS A 96 -17.30 -2.88 -3.43
C LYS A 96 -17.00 -4.26 -2.87
N SER A 97 -16.61 -5.20 -3.74
CA SER A 97 -16.23 -6.55 -3.34
C SER A 97 -14.97 -6.55 -2.46
N LEU A 98 -13.94 -5.80 -2.85
CA LEU A 98 -12.70 -5.69 -2.10
C LEU A 98 -12.92 -5.09 -0.70
N ARG A 99 -13.77 -4.07 -0.59
CA ARG A 99 -14.15 -3.45 0.68
C ARG A 99 -14.87 -4.43 1.62
N LYS A 100 -15.69 -5.32 1.06
CA LYS A 100 -16.42 -6.35 1.82
C LYS A 100 -15.50 -7.46 2.32
N LEU A 101 -14.54 -7.88 1.47
CA LEU A 101 -13.68 -9.04 1.75
C LEU A 101 -12.45 -8.69 2.58
N ASN A 102 -11.83 -7.56 2.31
CA ASN A 102 -10.54 -7.19 2.88
C ASN A 102 -10.47 -5.68 3.17
N PRO A 103 -11.27 -5.18 4.13
CA PRO A 103 -11.19 -3.78 4.53
C PRO A 103 -9.80 -3.47 5.09
N SER A 104 -9.25 -2.34 4.69
CA SER A 104 -7.95 -1.84 5.10
C SER A 104 -8.04 -0.35 5.45
N PRO A 105 -7.06 0.22 6.17
CA PRO A 105 -7.08 1.63 6.54
C PRO A 105 -7.20 2.58 5.35
N TYR A 106 -6.66 2.21 4.20
CA TYR A 106 -6.69 3.01 2.99
C TYR A 106 -7.41 2.28 1.86
N MET A 107 -8.72 2.54 1.78
CA MET A 107 -9.57 2.04 0.70
C MET A 107 -9.76 3.16 -0.32
N PHE A 108 -9.51 2.87 -1.59
CA PHE A 108 -9.62 3.88 -2.64
C PHE A 108 -10.16 3.32 -3.95
N PHE A 109 -10.97 4.14 -4.60
CA PHE A 109 -11.39 4.01 -5.99
C PHE A 109 -11.15 5.35 -6.68
N LEU A 110 -10.25 5.39 -7.63
CA LEU A 110 -9.90 6.59 -8.38
C LEU A 110 -10.16 6.36 -9.86
N ASP A 111 -10.99 7.19 -10.45
CA ASP A 111 -11.29 7.18 -11.88
C ASP A 111 -10.57 8.35 -12.56
N PHE A 112 -9.63 8.02 -13.43
CA PHE A 112 -8.85 9.00 -14.22
C PHE A 112 -9.34 9.11 -15.66
N GLY A 113 -10.51 8.53 -15.97
CA GLY A 113 -11.11 8.52 -17.31
C GLY A 113 -10.60 7.37 -18.16
N ASP A 114 -9.33 7.37 -18.52
CA ASP A 114 -8.70 6.35 -19.37
C ASP A 114 -8.22 5.10 -18.60
N TYR A 115 -8.18 5.17 -17.29
CA TYR A 115 -7.92 4.04 -16.39
C TYR A 115 -8.51 4.25 -14.99
N GLN A 116 -8.75 3.18 -14.27
CA GLN A 116 -9.20 3.21 -12.89
C GLN A 116 -8.18 2.54 -11.98
N LEU A 117 -8.04 3.08 -10.75
CA LEU A 117 -7.24 2.51 -9.69
C LEU A 117 -8.12 2.09 -8.53
N VAL A 118 -8.08 0.80 -8.19
CA VAL A 118 -8.83 0.19 -7.09
C VAL A 118 -7.84 -0.39 -6.08
N GLY A 119 -8.01 -0.07 -4.80
CA GLY A 119 -7.06 -0.59 -3.82
C GLY A 119 -7.57 -0.65 -2.38
N SER A 120 -6.87 -1.48 -1.60
CA SER A 120 -7.07 -1.72 -0.18
C SER A 120 -5.71 -1.81 0.50
N SER A 121 -5.02 -0.66 0.62
CA SER A 121 -3.68 -0.61 1.19
C SER A 121 -3.71 -0.64 2.72
N PRO A 122 -2.90 -1.51 3.34
CA PRO A 122 -2.79 -1.54 4.79
C PRO A 122 -1.73 -0.58 5.35
N GLU A 123 -0.88 0.02 4.49
CA GLU A 123 0.37 0.61 4.94
C GLU A 123 0.50 2.08 4.57
N ILE A 124 0.83 2.90 5.58
CA ILE A 124 1.17 4.31 5.42
C ILE A 124 2.50 4.41 4.66
N LEU A 125 2.55 5.29 3.64
CA LEU A 125 3.83 5.70 3.08
C LEU A 125 4.47 6.78 3.96
N VAL A 126 3.75 7.88 4.14
CA VAL A 126 4.13 8.97 5.04
C VAL A 126 2.89 9.79 5.40
N ARG A 127 2.84 10.22 6.65
CA ARG A 127 1.86 11.17 7.17
C ARG A 127 2.56 12.41 7.69
N LEU A 128 1.98 13.56 7.43
CA LEU A 128 2.41 14.86 7.95
C LEU A 128 1.21 15.55 8.60
N GLU A 129 1.25 15.74 9.90
CA GLU A 129 0.16 16.37 10.66
C GLU A 129 0.72 17.43 11.60
N TYR A 130 0.33 18.68 11.41
CA TYR A 130 0.75 19.81 12.24
C TYR A 130 2.27 19.92 12.46
N GLY A 131 3.05 19.58 11.42
CA GLY A 131 4.51 19.58 11.45
C GLY A 131 5.16 18.31 11.99
N ASP A 132 4.38 17.32 12.43
CA ASP A 132 4.88 16.01 12.80
C ASP A 132 4.85 15.07 11.58
N ILE A 133 6.02 14.55 11.20
CA ILE A 133 6.14 13.55 10.14
C ILE A 133 6.19 12.14 10.75
N THR A 134 5.47 11.22 10.14
CA THR A 134 5.34 9.84 10.61
C THR A 134 5.52 8.86 9.45
N VAL A 135 6.33 7.83 9.65
CA VAL A 135 6.32 6.59 8.87
C VAL A 135 6.06 5.41 9.79
N ARG A 136 5.35 4.40 9.29
CA ARG A 136 4.94 3.27 10.11
C ARG A 136 5.30 1.95 9.43
N PRO A 137 6.56 1.49 9.57
CA PRO A 137 6.96 0.22 9.00
C PRO A 137 6.17 -0.94 9.63
N ILE A 138 5.70 -1.82 8.77
CA ILE A 138 4.99 -3.04 9.10
C ILE A 138 5.80 -4.20 8.52
N ALA A 139 6.19 -5.15 9.37
CA ALA A 139 6.86 -6.37 8.96
C ALA A 139 6.38 -7.54 9.81
N GLY A 140 6.80 -8.73 9.45
CA GLY A 140 6.37 -9.95 10.14
C GLY A 140 4.87 -10.18 10.02
N THR A 141 4.49 -11.41 9.71
CA THR A 141 3.07 -11.74 9.58
C THR A 141 2.82 -13.13 10.15
N LYS A 142 1.88 -13.21 11.08
CA LYS A 142 1.33 -14.48 11.55
C LYS A 142 -0.20 -14.47 11.37
N PRO A 143 -0.81 -15.61 11.08
CA PRO A 143 -2.27 -15.73 11.07
C PRO A 143 -2.84 -15.50 12.48
N ARG A 144 -4.14 -15.21 12.56
CA ARG A 144 -4.86 -15.21 13.83
C ARG A 144 -5.07 -16.63 14.32
N GLY A 145 -4.96 -16.83 15.62
CA GLY A 145 -5.25 -18.10 16.28
C GLY A 145 -6.74 -18.42 16.24
N LYS A 146 -7.09 -19.72 16.27
CA LYS A 146 -8.48 -20.18 16.34
C LYS A 146 -9.15 -19.88 17.68
N ASN A 147 -8.34 -19.59 18.70
CA ASN A 147 -8.77 -19.23 20.05
C ASN A 147 -7.68 -18.32 20.66
N GLU A 148 -8.01 -17.69 21.80
CA GLU A 148 -7.13 -16.75 22.49
C GLU A 148 -5.76 -17.33 22.87
N LYS A 149 -5.70 -18.60 23.27
CA LYS A 149 -4.45 -19.27 23.63
C LYS A 149 -3.52 -19.47 22.42
N GLU A 150 -4.08 -19.90 21.29
CA GLU A 150 -3.33 -20.07 20.05
C GLU A 150 -2.90 -18.70 19.49
N ASP A 151 -3.76 -17.68 19.59
CA ASP A 151 -3.45 -16.31 19.19
C ASP A 151 -2.26 -15.75 19.98
N GLN A 152 -2.25 -15.98 21.29
CA GLN A 152 -1.12 -15.59 22.15
C GLN A 152 0.17 -16.35 21.82
N GLN A 153 0.10 -17.64 21.51
CA GLN A 153 1.27 -18.42 21.10
C GLN A 153 1.89 -17.88 19.80
N LEU A 154 1.04 -17.59 18.80
CA LEU A 154 1.49 -17.03 17.52
C LEU A 154 2.09 -15.62 17.67
N GLU A 155 1.54 -14.82 18.60
CA GLU A 155 2.12 -13.53 18.98
C GLU A 155 3.51 -13.70 19.61
N ASP A 156 3.64 -14.61 20.58
CA ASP A 156 4.91 -14.87 21.27
C ASP A 156 5.97 -15.42 20.29
N GLU A 157 5.56 -16.26 19.33
CA GLU A 157 6.44 -16.71 18.25
C GLU A 157 6.92 -15.52 17.40
N LEU A 158 6.00 -14.63 16.97
CA LEU A 158 6.36 -13.48 16.16
C LEU A 158 7.30 -12.50 16.90
N LYS A 159 7.04 -12.26 18.18
CA LYS A 159 7.86 -11.39 19.02
C LYS A 159 9.26 -11.92 19.29
N ASN A 160 9.46 -13.21 19.21
CA ASN A 160 10.73 -13.87 19.51
C ASN A 160 11.43 -14.44 18.25
N ASP A 161 10.89 -14.24 17.07
CA ASP A 161 11.51 -14.68 15.82
C ASP A 161 12.70 -13.77 15.46
N PRO A 162 13.97 -14.27 15.53
CA PRO A 162 15.14 -13.43 15.30
C PRO A 162 15.20 -12.83 13.90
N LYS A 163 14.66 -13.55 12.90
CA LYS A 163 14.64 -13.09 11.50
C LYS A 163 13.67 -11.92 11.34
N GLU A 164 12.45 -12.07 11.83
CA GLU A 164 11.42 -11.04 11.77
C GLU A 164 11.85 -9.77 12.53
N LEU A 165 12.47 -9.94 13.71
CA LEU A 165 13.02 -8.84 14.50
C LEU A 165 14.17 -8.10 13.77
N ALA A 166 15.07 -8.82 13.11
CA ALA A 166 16.19 -8.23 12.35
C ALA A 166 15.67 -7.45 11.12
N GLU A 167 14.72 -8.04 10.37
CA GLU A 167 14.08 -7.37 9.25
C GLU A 167 13.35 -6.10 9.70
N HIS A 168 12.58 -6.20 10.76
CA HIS A 168 11.82 -5.06 11.28
C HIS A 168 12.73 -3.94 11.79
N LEU A 169 13.85 -4.28 12.44
CA LEU A 169 14.86 -3.29 12.87
C LEU A 169 15.47 -2.56 11.66
N MET A 170 15.75 -3.26 10.58
CA MET A 170 16.23 -2.68 9.32
C MET A 170 15.20 -1.68 8.75
N LEU A 171 13.92 -2.01 8.78
CA LEU A 171 12.85 -1.11 8.31
C LEU A 171 12.67 0.12 9.22
N ILE A 172 12.83 -0.03 10.53
CA ILE A 172 12.87 1.11 11.47
C ILE A 172 14.02 2.04 11.12
N ASP A 173 15.24 1.53 10.92
CA ASP A 173 16.41 2.34 10.60
C ASP A 173 16.26 3.03 9.24
N LEU A 174 15.65 2.37 8.27
CA LEU A 174 15.33 2.96 6.98
C LEU A 174 14.32 4.11 7.14
N GLY A 175 13.25 3.91 7.92
CA GLY A 175 12.28 4.96 8.24
C GLY A 175 12.91 6.15 8.98
N ARG A 176 13.81 5.89 9.92
CA ARG A 176 14.58 6.94 10.63
C ARG A 176 15.47 7.73 9.67
N ASN A 177 16.12 7.07 8.73
CA ASN A 177 16.92 7.72 7.70
C ASN A 177 16.08 8.57 6.75
N ASP A 178 14.95 8.07 6.32
CA ASP A 178 14.01 8.78 5.43
C ASP A 178 13.48 10.07 6.09
N ILE A 179 12.95 9.96 7.31
CA ILE A 179 12.47 11.12 8.10
C ILE A 179 13.62 12.08 8.41
N GLY A 180 14.81 11.57 8.73
CA GLY A 180 15.97 12.38 9.09
C GLY A 180 16.43 13.36 8.00
N ARG A 181 16.06 13.11 6.74
CA ARG A 181 16.35 14.03 5.63
C ARG A 181 15.60 15.37 5.73
N VAL A 182 14.44 15.37 6.35
CA VAL A 182 13.53 16.54 6.42
C VAL A 182 13.23 17.00 7.85
N ALA A 183 13.52 16.17 8.84
CA ALA A 183 13.25 16.46 10.24
C ALA A 183 14.30 17.40 10.86
N GLU A 184 13.94 18.07 11.92
CA GLU A 184 14.84 18.81 12.81
C GLU A 184 15.85 17.85 13.44
N ILE A 185 17.08 18.31 13.62
CA ILE A 185 18.16 17.53 14.23
C ILE A 185 17.76 17.14 15.66
N GLY A 186 17.83 15.83 15.97
CA GLY A 186 17.49 15.28 17.27
C GLY A 186 15.99 15.04 17.54
N SER A 187 15.10 15.38 16.56
CA SER A 187 13.66 15.16 16.71
C SER A 187 13.20 13.75 16.32
N VAL A 188 14.00 13.03 15.53
CA VAL A 188 13.63 11.68 15.04
C VAL A 188 13.64 10.69 16.19
N ASN A 189 12.50 10.06 16.45
CA ASN A 189 12.28 9.09 17.51
C ASN A 189 11.43 7.92 17.05
N THR A 190 11.58 6.77 17.72
CA THR A 190 10.67 5.61 17.56
C THR A 190 9.83 5.53 18.83
N ASN A 191 8.62 6.08 18.79
CA ASN A 191 7.74 6.19 19.96
C ASN A 191 6.94 4.91 20.22
N GLU A 192 6.73 4.07 19.18
CA GLU A 192 6.25 2.70 19.29
C GLU A 192 7.27 1.80 18.61
N LYS A 193 7.76 0.77 19.31
CA LYS A 193 8.79 -0.12 18.79
C LYS A 193 8.37 -1.56 18.93
N MET A 194 8.26 -2.25 17.78
CA MET A 194 8.00 -3.69 17.72
C MET A 194 6.75 -4.12 18.49
N ILE A 195 5.65 -3.37 18.35
CA ILE A 195 4.36 -3.73 18.93
C ILE A 195 3.62 -4.69 18.01
N ILE A 196 2.75 -5.53 18.58
CA ILE A 196 1.88 -6.39 17.78
C ILE A 196 0.55 -5.68 17.54
N GLU A 197 0.22 -5.52 16.28
CA GLU A 197 -1.12 -5.12 15.84
C GLU A 197 -1.90 -6.32 15.29
N ARG A 198 -3.10 -6.49 15.83
CA ARG A 198 -4.01 -7.57 15.42
C ARG A 198 -5.06 -7.04 14.47
N TYR A 199 -5.11 -7.65 13.29
CA TYR A 199 -6.14 -7.41 12.28
C TYR A 199 -7.13 -8.58 12.25
N SER A 200 -8.12 -8.53 11.38
CA SER A 200 -9.17 -9.56 11.30
C SER A 200 -8.62 -10.98 11.03
N HIS A 201 -7.60 -11.11 10.20
CA HIS A 201 -7.07 -12.40 9.73
C HIS A 201 -5.58 -12.63 10.02
N VAL A 202 -4.85 -11.59 10.36
CA VAL A 202 -3.41 -11.62 10.59
C VAL A 202 -3.03 -10.71 11.75
N MET A 203 -1.83 -10.91 12.30
CA MET A 203 -1.14 -9.98 13.16
C MET A 203 0.21 -9.61 12.58
N HIS A 204 0.66 -8.39 12.85
CA HIS A 204 1.91 -7.84 12.35
C HIS A 204 2.76 -7.25 13.45
N LEU A 205 4.06 -7.24 13.22
CA LEU A 205 5.01 -6.46 13.99
C LEU A 205 5.05 -5.04 13.40
N VAL A 206 4.78 -4.04 14.23
CA VAL A 206 4.63 -2.65 13.80
C VAL A 206 5.50 -1.73 14.65
N SER A 207 6.08 -0.73 14.02
CA SER A 207 6.76 0.37 14.73
C SER A 207 6.30 1.70 14.18
N ASN A 208 6.47 2.75 14.99
CA ASN A 208 6.11 4.10 14.59
C ASN A 208 7.31 5.02 14.75
N VAL A 209 7.81 5.53 13.62
CA VAL A 209 8.93 6.48 13.57
C VAL A 209 8.38 7.87 13.29
N VAL A 210 8.72 8.82 14.14
CA VAL A 210 8.21 10.18 14.09
C VAL A 210 9.36 11.20 14.11
N GLY A 211 9.09 12.41 13.63
CA GLY A 211 10.00 13.54 13.71
C GLY A 211 9.25 14.87 13.54
N LYS A 212 9.87 15.97 13.90
CA LYS A 212 9.40 17.32 13.59
C LYS A 212 10.02 17.75 12.25
N VAL A 213 9.21 18.17 11.28
CA VAL A 213 9.77 18.72 10.04
C VAL A 213 10.33 20.12 10.28
N ARG A 214 11.39 20.46 9.52
CA ARG A 214 11.96 21.81 9.54
C ARG A 214 10.97 22.80 8.90
N ASP A 215 11.01 24.05 9.33
CA ASP A 215 10.06 25.11 8.92
C ASP A 215 9.90 25.30 7.40
N ASN A 216 10.93 25.01 6.62
CA ASN A 216 10.93 25.19 5.17
C ASN A 216 10.58 23.94 4.36
N ILE A 217 10.09 22.90 5.02
CA ILE A 217 9.73 21.62 4.37
C ILE A 217 8.25 21.63 3.99
N SER A 218 7.97 21.48 2.71
CA SER A 218 6.61 21.27 2.21
C SER A 218 6.17 19.81 2.34
N PRO A 219 4.85 19.51 2.28
CA PRO A 219 4.37 18.13 2.21
C PRO A 219 4.98 17.31 1.06
N ILE A 220 5.23 17.95 -0.08
CA ILE A 220 5.88 17.31 -1.23
C ILE A 220 7.35 16.96 -0.94
N ASP A 221 8.06 17.80 -0.19
CA ASP A 221 9.43 17.51 0.20
C ASP A 221 9.48 16.35 1.20
N ALA A 222 8.51 16.28 2.13
CA ALA A 222 8.35 15.14 3.04
C ALA A 222 8.08 13.84 2.26
N LEU A 223 7.18 13.89 1.26
CA LEU A 223 6.93 12.75 0.37
C LEU A 223 8.20 12.34 -0.40
N ARG A 224 8.92 13.28 -0.99
CA ARG A 224 10.17 13.00 -1.72
C ARG A 224 11.26 12.36 -0.84
N ALA A 225 11.33 12.75 0.42
CA ALA A 225 12.32 12.21 1.35
C ALA A 225 12.06 10.75 1.71
N THR A 226 10.79 10.34 1.78
CA THR A 226 10.35 9.01 2.20
C THR A 226 10.09 8.06 1.02
N PHE A 227 9.80 8.61 -0.16
CA PHE A 227 9.50 7.85 -1.37
C PHE A 227 10.78 7.36 -2.09
N PRO A 228 10.73 6.16 -2.70
CA PRO A 228 9.73 5.14 -2.49
C PRO A 228 9.86 4.46 -1.11
N ALA A 229 8.79 3.79 -0.67
CA ALA A 229 8.79 3.10 0.62
C ALA A 229 9.88 2.02 0.68
N GLY A 230 10.51 1.88 1.85
CA GLY A 230 11.55 0.87 2.07
C GLY A 230 11.02 -0.56 1.97
N THR A 231 9.80 -0.78 2.43
CA THR A 231 9.07 -2.05 2.33
C THR A 231 8.74 -2.45 0.88
N LEU A 232 8.95 -1.56 -0.08
CA LEU A 232 8.79 -1.80 -1.52
C LEU A 232 10.09 -1.72 -2.33
N THR A 233 11.21 -1.41 -1.69
CA THR A 233 12.52 -1.29 -2.35
C THR A 233 13.58 -2.19 -1.74
N GLY A 234 14.02 -1.89 -0.55
CA GLY A 234 15.06 -2.63 0.15
C GLY A 234 16.08 -1.71 0.82
N ALA A 235 17.16 -2.28 1.29
CA ALA A 235 18.20 -1.58 2.05
C ALA A 235 19.61 -2.02 1.62
N PRO A 236 20.53 -1.06 1.29
CA PRO A 236 20.32 0.39 1.14
C PRO A 236 19.41 0.74 -0.05
N LYS A 237 18.51 1.72 0.13
CA LYS A 237 17.39 2.02 -0.79
C LYS A 237 17.84 2.26 -2.25
N VAL A 238 18.86 3.08 -2.48
CA VAL A 238 19.29 3.44 -3.85
C VAL A 238 19.82 2.21 -4.58
N ARG A 239 20.70 1.43 -3.93
CA ARG A 239 21.26 0.22 -4.53
C ARG A 239 20.20 -0.84 -4.79
N ALA A 240 19.25 -1.01 -3.86
CA ALA A 240 18.11 -1.90 -4.07
C ALA A 240 17.28 -1.49 -5.30
N MET A 241 17.06 -0.18 -5.50
CA MET A 241 16.34 0.34 -6.68
C MET A 241 17.09 0.07 -7.99
N GLU A 242 18.42 0.18 -8.01
CA GLU A 242 19.24 -0.16 -9.18
C GLU A 242 19.12 -1.65 -9.55
N ILE A 243 19.16 -2.53 -8.55
CA ILE A 243 18.98 -3.97 -8.74
C ILE A 243 17.55 -4.30 -9.23
N ILE A 244 16.55 -3.62 -8.70
CA ILE A 244 15.16 -3.76 -9.15
C ILE A 244 15.03 -3.35 -10.63
N ASP A 245 15.60 -2.22 -11.03
CA ASP A 245 15.56 -1.75 -12.44
C ASP A 245 16.29 -2.71 -13.38
N GLU A 246 17.36 -3.37 -12.92
CA GLU A 246 18.10 -4.36 -13.67
C GLU A 246 17.32 -5.67 -13.88
N LEU A 247 16.59 -6.15 -12.84
CA LEU A 247 16.06 -7.51 -12.82
C LEU A 247 14.57 -7.62 -13.09
N GLU A 248 13.77 -6.58 -12.82
CA GLU A 248 12.34 -6.60 -13.12
C GLU A 248 12.09 -6.44 -14.61
N VAL A 249 11.30 -7.34 -15.19
CA VAL A 249 11.02 -7.37 -16.64
C VAL A 249 10.07 -6.26 -17.10
N SER A 250 9.40 -5.59 -16.19
CA SER A 250 8.51 -4.46 -16.48
C SER A 250 8.60 -3.38 -15.40
N ARG A 251 8.35 -2.14 -15.80
CA ARG A 251 8.28 -1.02 -14.86
C ARG A 251 7.08 -1.17 -13.94
N ARG A 252 7.24 -0.86 -12.66
CA ARG A 252 6.19 -0.93 -11.64
C ARG A 252 5.04 0.05 -11.86
N ARG A 253 5.27 1.15 -12.55
CA ARG A 253 4.28 2.20 -12.80
C ARG A 253 3.64 2.70 -11.50
N ILE A 254 2.32 2.39 -11.29
CA ILE A 254 1.56 2.82 -10.11
C ILE A 254 1.85 1.93 -8.89
N TYR A 255 2.21 0.66 -9.09
CA TYR A 255 2.54 -0.25 -7.98
C TYR A 255 3.75 0.26 -7.16
N GLY A 256 3.59 0.29 -5.85
CA GLY A 256 4.59 0.86 -4.93
C GLY A 256 4.63 2.39 -4.92
N GLY A 257 3.70 3.05 -5.64
CA GLY A 257 3.51 4.49 -5.64
C GLY A 257 2.87 5.02 -4.36
N ALA A 258 2.48 6.29 -4.36
CA ALA A 258 1.77 6.95 -3.28
C ALA A 258 0.33 7.27 -3.70
N VAL A 259 -0.62 7.02 -2.81
CA VAL A 259 -2.02 7.42 -2.93
C VAL A 259 -2.47 8.10 -1.64
N GLY A 260 -3.17 9.22 -1.76
CA GLY A 260 -3.62 9.96 -0.59
C GLY A 260 -3.98 11.40 -0.92
N TYR A 261 -3.85 12.28 0.04
CA TYR A 261 -4.19 13.69 -0.13
C TYR A 261 -3.23 14.62 0.62
N ILE A 262 -3.17 15.85 0.13
CA ILE A 262 -2.57 16.99 0.81
C ILE A 262 -3.69 17.99 1.04
N SER A 263 -3.90 18.36 2.30
CA SER A 263 -4.93 19.33 2.67
C SER A 263 -4.46 20.78 2.50
N TRP A 264 -5.39 21.70 2.47
CA TRP A 264 -5.11 23.15 2.44
C TRP A 264 -4.35 23.65 3.68
N SER A 265 -4.43 22.95 4.80
CA SER A 265 -3.65 23.25 6.01
C SER A 265 -2.20 22.79 5.95
N GLY A 266 -1.79 22.10 4.86
CA GLY A 266 -0.45 21.53 4.73
C GLY A 266 -0.29 20.15 5.36
N ASN A 267 -1.36 19.58 5.94
CA ASN A 267 -1.35 18.18 6.38
C ASN A 267 -1.39 17.24 5.17
N MET A 268 -0.77 16.10 5.29
CA MET A 268 -0.71 15.08 4.24
C MET A 268 -0.91 13.71 4.86
N ASP A 269 -1.70 12.86 4.20
CA ASP A 269 -1.81 11.45 4.55
C ASP A 269 -1.76 10.61 3.27
N THR A 270 -0.75 9.74 3.17
CA THR A 270 -0.49 8.93 1.99
C THR A 270 -0.22 7.49 2.37
N ALA A 271 -0.79 6.57 1.60
CA ALA A 271 -0.55 5.14 1.65
C ALA A 271 0.35 4.69 0.50
N ILE A 272 0.97 3.54 0.66
CA ILE A 272 1.67 2.84 -0.42
C ILE A 272 0.63 2.19 -1.34
N VAL A 273 0.80 2.30 -2.66
CA VAL A 273 -0.07 1.62 -3.63
C VAL A 273 0.31 0.14 -3.72
N ILE A 274 -0.24 -0.64 -2.80
CA ILE A 274 -0.16 -2.10 -2.74
C ILE A 274 -1.55 -2.69 -2.53
N ARG A 275 -1.71 -3.99 -2.73
CA ARG A 275 -3.04 -4.63 -2.66
C ARG A 275 -4.06 -3.87 -3.53
N SER A 276 -3.61 -3.51 -4.73
CA SER A 276 -4.33 -2.64 -5.66
C SER A 276 -4.29 -3.21 -7.07
N ALA A 277 -5.23 -2.75 -7.89
CA ALA A 277 -5.34 -3.09 -9.29
C ALA A 277 -5.49 -1.83 -10.14
N VAL A 278 -4.84 -1.82 -11.27
CA VAL A 278 -5.06 -0.85 -12.35
C VAL A 278 -5.93 -1.51 -13.40
N ILE A 279 -7.03 -0.85 -13.78
CA ILE A 279 -7.93 -1.33 -14.83
C ILE A 279 -7.82 -0.37 -15.99
N LYS A 280 -7.41 -0.89 -17.13
CA LYS A 280 -7.22 -0.13 -18.36
C LYS A 280 -7.41 -1.02 -19.59
N ASP A 281 -8.06 -0.50 -20.63
CA ASP A 281 -8.22 -1.18 -21.92
C ASP A 281 -8.78 -2.62 -21.77
N LYS A 282 -9.83 -2.78 -20.94
CA LYS A 282 -10.45 -4.08 -20.60
C LYS A 282 -9.47 -5.11 -20.03
N LYS A 283 -8.42 -4.66 -19.37
CA LYS A 283 -7.46 -5.48 -18.64
C LYS A 283 -7.30 -5.00 -17.21
N ILE A 284 -7.03 -5.94 -16.34
CA ILE A 284 -6.65 -5.68 -14.96
C ILE A 284 -5.19 -6.04 -14.75
N TYR A 285 -4.46 -5.16 -14.06
CA TYR A 285 -3.05 -5.33 -13.72
C TYR A 285 -2.89 -5.27 -12.20
N VAL A 286 -2.17 -6.23 -11.66
CA VAL A 286 -1.92 -6.36 -10.21
C VAL A 286 -0.43 -6.57 -9.98
N GLY A 287 0.21 -5.63 -9.26
CA GLY A 287 1.58 -5.76 -8.80
C GLY A 287 1.65 -6.45 -7.44
N ALA A 288 2.63 -7.34 -7.25
CA ALA A 288 2.96 -7.94 -5.97
C ALA A 288 4.45 -8.28 -5.89
N GLY A 289 5.05 -8.10 -4.70
CA GLY A 289 6.46 -8.38 -4.46
C GLY A 289 6.73 -8.95 -3.08
N GLY A 290 7.89 -9.56 -2.91
CA GLY A 290 8.42 -10.09 -1.66
C GLY A 290 9.81 -9.56 -1.37
N GLY A 291 10.17 -9.47 -0.09
CA GLY A 291 11.50 -9.07 0.37
C GLY A 291 12.47 -10.23 0.30
N ILE A 292 13.47 -10.13 -0.57
CA ILE A 292 14.48 -11.16 -0.76
C ILE A 292 15.67 -10.86 0.14
N VAL A 293 16.02 -11.83 0.97
CA VAL A 293 17.18 -11.85 1.87
C VAL A 293 18.07 -13.06 1.60
N ALA A 294 19.22 -13.14 2.27
CA ALA A 294 20.19 -14.22 2.05
C ALA A 294 19.59 -15.63 2.17
N ASP A 295 18.68 -15.83 3.13
CA ASP A 295 18.05 -17.12 3.43
C ASP A 295 16.77 -17.37 2.62
N SER A 296 16.36 -16.45 1.73
CA SER A 296 15.16 -16.61 0.91
C SER A 296 15.24 -17.85 0.02
N VAL A 297 14.12 -18.56 -0.06
CA VAL A 297 13.92 -19.77 -0.89
C VAL A 297 12.94 -19.42 -2.00
N ALA A 298 13.35 -19.59 -3.26
CA ALA A 298 12.61 -19.09 -4.42
C ALA A 298 11.16 -19.60 -4.48
N GLU A 299 10.91 -20.87 -4.10
CA GLU A 299 9.57 -21.45 -4.05
C GLU A 299 8.66 -20.75 -3.03
N GLN A 300 9.18 -20.43 -1.85
CA GLN A 300 8.44 -19.79 -0.77
C GLN A 300 8.12 -18.34 -1.15
N GLU A 301 9.11 -17.61 -1.70
CA GLU A 301 8.93 -16.25 -2.15
C GLU A 301 7.93 -16.13 -3.31
N TRP A 302 7.98 -17.11 -4.24
CA TRP A 302 7.01 -17.21 -5.32
C TRP A 302 5.59 -17.41 -4.80
N GLU A 303 5.40 -18.32 -3.82
CA GLU A 303 4.11 -18.54 -3.17
C GLU A 303 3.62 -17.28 -2.42
N GLU A 304 4.51 -16.60 -1.71
CA GLU A 304 4.17 -15.39 -0.98
C GLU A 304 3.67 -14.28 -1.93
N VAL A 305 4.38 -14.04 -3.03
CA VAL A 305 3.98 -13.05 -4.05
C VAL A 305 2.64 -13.44 -4.68
N ASN A 306 2.43 -14.74 -4.92
CA ASN A 306 1.15 -15.25 -5.40
C ASN A 306 0.03 -14.96 -4.40
N ASN A 307 0.24 -15.26 -3.12
CA ASN A 307 -0.74 -15.06 -2.06
C ASN A 307 -1.07 -13.57 -1.86
N LYS A 308 -0.09 -12.67 -2.00
CA LYS A 308 -0.32 -11.22 -1.94
C LYS A 308 -1.24 -10.71 -3.05
N SER A 309 -1.22 -11.32 -4.23
CA SER A 309 -2.13 -10.97 -5.34
C SER A 309 -3.53 -11.58 -5.20
N MET A 310 -3.66 -12.67 -4.41
CA MET A 310 -4.92 -13.42 -4.29
C MET A 310 -6.07 -12.63 -3.66
N ALA A 311 -5.80 -11.57 -2.90
CA ALA A 311 -6.86 -10.71 -2.35
C ALA A 311 -7.70 -10.07 -3.46
N ILE A 312 -7.05 -9.57 -4.51
CA ILE A 312 -7.71 -9.00 -5.69
C ILE A 312 -8.45 -10.09 -6.48
N VAL A 313 -7.81 -11.24 -6.70
CA VAL A 313 -8.43 -12.37 -7.41
C VAL A 313 -9.71 -12.85 -6.71
N LYS A 314 -9.65 -13.03 -5.39
CA LYS A 314 -10.82 -13.39 -4.58
C LYS A 314 -11.91 -12.32 -4.65
N ALA A 315 -11.54 -11.04 -4.61
CA ALA A 315 -12.51 -9.97 -4.72
C ALA A 315 -13.25 -9.99 -6.07
N ILE A 316 -12.54 -10.27 -7.16
CA ILE A 316 -13.14 -10.39 -8.49
C ILE A 316 -14.14 -11.56 -8.54
N ASN A 317 -13.74 -12.73 -8.04
CA ASN A 317 -14.58 -13.94 -8.06
C ASN A 317 -15.83 -13.82 -7.19
N ASN A 318 -15.86 -12.85 -6.25
CA ASN A 318 -17.01 -12.57 -5.40
C ASN A 318 -17.87 -11.39 -5.88
N ILE A 319 -17.62 -10.86 -7.08
CA ILE A 319 -18.51 -9.84 -7.66
C ILE A 319 -19.85 -10.50 -7.99
N GLY A 320 -20.94 -9.96 -7.41
CA GLY A 320 -22.30 -10.47 -7.60
C GLY A 320 -22.69 -11.64 -6.68
N SER A 321 -21.89 -11.92 -5.62
CA SER A 321 -22.21 -12.89 -4.57
C SER A 321 -22.69 -12.23 -3.28
#